data_f964f92e618a0aaa302ca678572f2d32
#
_entry.id   f964f92e618a0aaa302ca678572f2d32
#
_cell.length_a   1.000
_cell.length_b   1.000
_cell.length_c   1.000
_cell.angle_alpha   90.00
_cell.angle_beta   90.00
_cell.angle_gamma   90.00
#
_symmetry.space_group_name_H-M   'P 1'
#
loop_
_entity.id
_entity.type
_entity.pdbx_description
1 polymer ?
#
loop_
_entity_poly.entity_id
_entity_poly.type
_entity_poly.pdbx_seq_one_letter_code
_entity_poly.pdbx_strand_id
1 'polypeptide(L)'
;MPFNNNTKTDIQIRRFTFRIVIVFLLAITVATGTITLILTRKSSQEMKSKVVNLIQANTQLQISNLNQYLGRIEDTAALLFSDDIYCEYDATKEGQDAFEKIQQETAIEKRLQDINILQNFSDFGIVYADDSSLGSISNTTLELFPDGGLYAYLEGHITDERKESGWFFDYERCYDRLYYVKRLNEHAIIVAAFYSRELSQSFTDMEDVPGMQSYLVDSAHSIVYAESGEILGRNAEEVWNDLPDGYSNYWIIGDKEVVVVGTCKNDWQVICVAPENVLFAEQLGITRFAIIVYIIMLVVAMTAAGILYSQVAVKDGVLSQIRQKADYDQLTNVLNKQSFRDLVDTKLAHAGEGTKHICMMLDMDNFKLVNDTYGHQEGDKFLKKSVVIFRETLGTQAIIGRMGGDEFAVYIPFEHEEETVIREEVDRRR
;
A
#
# COMPACT_ATOMS: atom_id res chain seq x y z
N MET A 1 -20.93 -18.09 59.82
CA MET A 1 -20.28 -18.68 58.62
C MET A 1 -20.16 -17.63 57.50
N PRO A 2 -19.07 -17.53 56.79
CA PRO A 2 -18.75 -16.41 55.91
C PRO A 2 -19.33 -16.61 54.50
N PHE A 3 -20.65 -16.45 54.32
CA PHE A 3 -21.31 -16.61 53.01
C PHE A 3 -21.32 -15.33 52.14
N ASN A 4 -21.01 -14.15 52.71
CA ASN A 4 -21.13 -12.90 51.98
C ASN A 4 -19.88 -12.41 51.27
N ASN A 5 -18.70 -12.97 51.51
CA ASN A 5 -17.45 -12.58 50.83
C ASN A 5 -17.20 -13.31 49.51
N ASN A 6 -17.65 -14.58 49.38
CA ASN A 6 -17.42 -15.36 48.18
C ASN A 6 -18.16 -14.80 46.92
N THR A 7 -19.34 -14.21 47.12
CA THR A 7 -20.17 -13.76 46.00
C THR A 7 -19.74 -12.40 45.44
N LYS A 8 -19.25 -11.48 46.28
CA LYS A 8 -18.61 -10.24 45.79
C LYS A 8 -17.30 -10.54 45.08
N THR A 9 -16.56 -11.52 45.58
CA THR A 9 -15.30 -11.99 45.00
C THR A 9 -15.55 -12.63 43.62
N ASP A 10 -16.58 -13.45 43.46
CA ASP A 10 -16.94 -14.11 42.21
C ASP A 10 -17.35 -13.10 41.11
N ILE A 11 -18.11 -12.05 41.44
CA ILE A 11 -18.47 -10.99 40.50
C ILE A 11 -17.23 -10.16 40.10
N GLN A 12 -16.36 -9.87 41.05
CA GLN A 12 -15.11 -9.17 40.80
C GLN A 12 -14.17 -9.98 39.90
N ILE A 13 -14.04 -11.28 40.17
CA ILE A 13 -13.22 -12.22 39.38
C ILE A 13 -13.75 -12.31 37.95
N ARG A 14 -15.07 -12.40 37.73
CA ARG A 14 -15.68 -12.45 36.40
C ARG A 14 -15.52 -11.14 35.62
N ARG A 15 -15.70 -9.99 36.26
CA ARG A 15 -15.43 -8.69 35.65
C ARG A 15 -13.95 -8.50 35.30
N PHE A 16 -13.08 -9.04 36.13
CA PHE A 16 -11.65 -9.04 35.90
C PHE A 16 -11.25 -9.95 34.72
N THR A 17 -11.78 -11.17 34.64
CA THR A 17 -11.56 -12.08 33.51
C THR A 17 -12.10 -11.49 32.20
N PHE A 18 -13.26 -10.86 32.22
CA PHE A 18 -13.81 -10.18 31.04
C PHE A 18 -12.91 -9.04 30.55
N ARG A 19 -12.41 -8.22 31.49
CA ARG A 19 -11.43 -7.15 31.13
C ARG A 19 -10.16 -7.71 30.55
N ILE A 20 -9.64 -8.80 31.07
CA ILE A 20 -8.45 -9.48 30.52
C ILE A 20 -8.70 -9.96 29.10
N VAL A 21 -9.87 -10.59 28.82
CA VAL A 21 -10.20 -11.07 27.48
C VAL A 21 -10.30 -9.91 26.49
N ILE A 22 -10.91 -8.78 26.89
CA ILE A 22 -10.96 -7.58 26.02
C ILE A 22 -9.56 -7.02 25.75
N VAL A 23 -8.73 -6.88 26.78
CA VAL A 23 -7.36 -6.39 26.62
C VAL A 23 -6.54 -7.33 25.72
N PHE A 24 -6.73 -8.63 25.85
CA PHE A 24 -6.06 -9.63 25.02
C PHE A 24 -6.52 -9.57 23.56
N LEU A 25 -7.83 -9.44 23.30
CA LEU A 25 -8.38 -9.24 21.95
C LEU A 25 -7.85 -7.94 21.33
N LEU A 26 -7.82 -6.86 22.09
CA LEU A 26 -7.29 -5.58 21.65
C LEU A 26 -5.78 -5.66 21.35
N ALA A 27 -5.01 -6.35 22.18
CA ALA A 27 -3.59 -6.58 21.94
C ALA A 27 -3.35 -7.38 20.66
N ILE A 28 -4.13 -8.42 20.39
CA ILE A 28 -4.05 -9.22 19.17
C ILE A 28 -4.40 -8.37 17.95
N THR A 29 -5.46 -7.58 18.00
CA THR A 29 -5.87 -6.73 16.85
C THR A 29 -4.86 -5.64 16.55
N VAL A 30 -4.24 -5.03 17.55
CA VAL A 30 -3.15 -4.07 17.36
C VAL A 30 -1.91 -4.76 16.81
N ALA A 31 -1.52 -5.91 17.36
CA ALA A 31 -0.36 -6.67 16.88
C ALA A 31 -0.52 -7.11 15.42
N THR A 32 -1.67 -7.67 15.06
CA THR A 32 -1.94 -8.08 13.68
C THR A 32 -2.03 -6.90 12.73
N GLY A 33 -2.58 -5.77 13.14
CA GLY A 33 -2.60 -4.53 12.34
C GLY A 33 -1.20 -3.99 12.08
N THR A 34 -0.34 -3.95 13.10
CA THR A 34 1.06 -3.53 12.93
C THR A 34 1.86 -4.48 12.05
N ILE A 35 1.69 -5.78 12.20
CA ILE A 35 2.34 -6.78 11.33
C ILE A 35 1.88 -6.61 9.88
N THR A 36 0.57 -6.47 9.64
CA THR A 36 0.02 -6.25 8.29
C THR A 36 0.59 -4.98 7.67
N LEU A 37 0.68 -3.88 8.43
CA LEU A 37 1.26 -2.62 7.94
C LEU A 37 2.74 -2.76 7.58
N ILE A 38 3.52 -3.45 8.41
CA ILE A 38 4.95 -3.68 8.16
C ILE A 38 5.14 -4.56 6.92
N LEU A 39 4.38 -5.66 6.81
CA LEU A 39 4.47 -6.58 5.69
C LEU A 39 4.06 -5.91 4.36
N THR A 40 2.98 -5.12 4.35
CA THR A 40 2.56 -4.40 3.15
C THR A 40 3.58 -3.36 2.72
N ARG A 41 4.16 -2.59 3.66
CA ARG A 41 5.24 -1.63 3.35
C ARG A 41 6.49 -2.33 2.81
N LYS A 42 6.93 -3.42 3.45
CA LYS A 42 8.10 -4.17 3.00
C LYS A 42 7.88 -4.80 1.63
N SER A 43 6.72 -5.43 1.41
CA SER A 43 6.35 -5.99 0.11
C SER A 43 6.31 -4.91 -0.98
N SER A 44 5.81 -3.70 -0.66
CA SER A 44 5.80 -2.57 -1.57
C SER A 44 7.21 -2.15 -1.98
N GLN A 45 8.12 -2.01 -1.02
CA GLN A 45 9.50 -1.62 -1.30
C GLN A 45 10.25 -2.69 -2.12
N GLU A 46 10.06 -3.97 -1.79
CA GLU A 46 10.68 -5.07 -2.53
C GLU A 46 10.16 -5.15 -3.98
N MET A 47 8.86 -4.94 -4.19
CA MET A 47 8.27 -4.92 -5.52
C MET A 47 8.80 -3.75 -6.34
N LYS A 48 8.82 -2.53 -5.77
CA LYS A 48 9.40 -1.35 -6.43
C LYS A 48 10.84 -1.61 -6.85
N SER A 49 11.66 -2.14 -5.97
CA SER A 49 13.05 -2.49 -6.29
C SER A 49 13.17 -3.53 -7.41
N LYS A 50 12.34 -4.57 -7.40
CA LYS A 50 12.36 -5.60 -8.46
C LYS A 50 11.96 -5.04 -9.82
N VAL A 51 10.91 -4.21 -9.88
CA VAL A 51 10.45 -3.58 -11.11
C VAL A 51 11.50 -2.63 -11.68
N VAL A 52 12.11 -1.80 -10.83
CA VAL A 52 13.21 -0.91 -11.25
C VAL A 52 14.39 -1.71 -11.79
N ASN A 53 14.81 -2.78 -11.10
CA ASN A 53 15.89 -3.65 -11.57
C ASN A 53 15.54 -4.31 -12.91
N LEU A 54 14.28 -4.68 -13.14
CA LEU A 54 13.83 -5.24 -14.41
C LEU A 54 13.93 -4.21 -15.53
N ILE A 55 13.46 -2.97 -15.31
CA ILE A 55 13.58 -1.88 -16.29
C ILE A 55 15.04 -1.61 -16.58
N GLN A 56 15.92 -1.57 -15.57
CA GLN A 56 17.36 -1.39 -15.75
C GLN A 56 17.98 -2.51 -16.58
N ALA A 57 17.66 -3.77 -16.30
CA ALA A 57 18.16 -4.91 -17.05
C ALA A 57 17.71 -4.83 -18.53
N ASN A 58 16.48 -4.45 -18.76
CA ASN A 58 15.92 -4.24 -20.09
C ASN A 58 16.60 -3.09 -20.82
N THR A 59 16.80 -1.96 -20.16
CA THR A 59 17.55 -0.82 -20.74
C THR A 59 18.97 -1.23 -21.14
N GLN A 60 19.65 -2.01 -20.30
CA GLN A 60 21.00 -2.54 -20.64
C GLN A 60 20.96 -3.47 -21.85
N LEU A 61 19.95 -4.31 -21.98
CA LEU A 61 19.77 -5.16 -23.16
C LEU A 61 19.55 -4.33 -24.42
N GLN A 62 18.69 -3.31 -24.36
CA GLN A 62 18.45 -2.39 -25.48
C GLN A 62 19.75 -1.67 -25.90
N ILE A 63 20.50 -1.15 -24.94
CA ILE A 63 21.81 -0.53 -25.20
C ILE A 63 22.76 -1.53 -25.87
N SER A 64 22.81 -2.77 -25.41
CA SER A 64 23.64 -3.81 -26.01
C SER A 64 23.23 -4.09 -27.46
N ASN A 65 21.92 -4.25 -27.71
CA ASN A 65 21.38 -4.49 -29.05
C ASN A 65 21.67 -3.30 -29.98
N LEU A 66 21.45 -2.08 -29.48
CA LEU A 66 21.71 -0.85 -30.23
C LEU A 66 23.21 -0.71 -30.55
N ASN A 67 24.10 -0.90 -29.56
CA ASN A 67 25.54 -0.86 -29.78
C ASN A 67 25.99 -1.92 -30.79
N GLN A 68 25.35 -3.08 -30.79
CA GLN A 68 25.64 -4.11 -31.81
C GLN A 68 25.14 -3.70 -33.20
N TYR A 69 23.95 -3.09 -33.27
CA TYR A 69 23.38 -2.60 -34.53
C TYR A 69 24.23 -1.48 -35.12
N LEU A 70 24.57 -0.45 -34.34
CA LEU A 70 25.42 0.66 -34.76
C LEU A 70 26.82 0.19 -35.12
N GLY A 71 27.37 -0.74 -34.31
CA GLY A 71 28.69 -1.35 -34.59
C GLY A 71 28.75 -2.07 -35.94
N ARG A 72 27.66 -2.75 -36.36
CA ARG A 72 27.61 -3.38 -37.68
C ARG A 72 27.71 -2.36 -38.82
N ILE A 73 27.15 -1.18 -38.64
CA ILE A 73 27.23 -0.08 -39.62
C ILE A 73 28.65 0.45 -39.69
N GLU A 74 29.27 0.69 -38.52
CA GLU A 74 30.69 1.10 -38.45
C GLU A 74 31.63 0.07 -39.13
N ASP A 75 31.41 -1.22 -38.84
CA ASP A 75 32.19 -2.32 -39.44
C ASP A 75 31.97 -2.39 -40.96
N THR A 76 30.74 -2.18 -41.44
CA THR A 76 30.45 -2.17 -42.87
C THR A 76 31.15 -1.01 -43.59
N ALA A 77 31.13 0.18 -43.00
CA ALA A 77 31.90 1.31 -43.54
C ALA A 77 33.41 1.04 -43.50
N ALA A 78 33.89 0.36 -42.47
CA ALA A 78 35.30 -0.02 -42.33
C ALA A 78 35.77 -1.02 -43.38
N LEU A 79 34.88 -1.82 -43.98
CA LEU A 79 35.24 -2.76 -45.05
C LEU A 79 35.76 -2.02 -46.31
N LEU A 80 35.30 -0.78 -46.55
CA LEU A 80 35.76 -0.01 -47.72
C LEU A 80 37.26 0.33 -47.65
N PHE A 81 37.85 0.38 -46.41
CA PHE A 81 39.28 0.63 -46.23
C PHE A 81 40.16 -0.58 -46.60
N SER A 82 39.56 -1.74 -46.76
CA SER A 82 40.30 -2.96 -47.11
C SER A 82 40.48 -3.17 -48.61
N ASP A 83 39.89 -2.32 -49.44
CA ASP A 83 39.94 -2.45 -50.89
C ASP A 83 40.46 -1.14 -51.50
N ASP A 84 41.66 -1.22 -52.13
CA ASP A 84 42.36 -0.09 -52.74
C ASP A 84 41.52 0.68 -53.77
N ILE A 85 40.50 0.02 -54.37
CA ILE A 85 39.64 0.65 -55.39
C ILE A 85 38.87 1.86 -54.79
N TYR A 86 38.55 1.84 -53.50
CA TYR A 86 37.87 2.98 -52.88
C TYR A 86 38.86 4.01 -52.32
N CYS A 87 40.01 3.57 -51.83
CA CYS A 87 41.00 4.43 -51.21
C CYS A 87 41.82 5.22 -52.20
N GLU A 88 42.15 4.63 -53.39
CA GLU A 88 42.97 5.23 -54.41
C GLU A 88 42.16 6.08 -55.42
N TYR A 89 40.83 5.87 -55.48
CA TYR A 89 39.99 6.64 -56.39
C TYR A 89 39.78 8.06 -55.86
N ASP A 90 40.07 9.05 -56.71
CA ASP A 90 39.88 10.47 -56.42
C ASP A 90 39.09 11.11 -57.56
N ALA A 91 37.82 11.45 -57.27
CA ALA A 91 36.92 12.08 -58.23
C ALA A 91 37.41 13.49 -58.67
N THR A 92 38.18 14.17 -57.81
CA THR A 92 38.64 15.55 -57.98
C THR A 92 39.90 15.66 -58.87
N LYS A 93 40.52 14.51 -59.22
CA LYS A 93 41.76 14.47 -59.94
C LYS A 93 41.58 14.92 -61.42
N GLU A 94 42.19 16.06 -61.76
CA GLU A 94 42.19 16.59 -63.13
C GLU A 94 43.05 15.75 -64.07
N GLY A 95 42.57 15.57 -65.35
CA GLY A 95 43.36 14.94 -66.40
C GLY A 95 43.27 13.43 -66.48
N GLN A 96 42.37 12.77 -65.81
CA GLN A 96 42.07 11.35 -65.98
C GLN A 96 41.44 11.05 -67.34
N ASP A 97 41.77 9.86 -67.91
CA ASP A 97 41.08 9.38 -69.11
C ASP A 97 39.59 9.11 -68.76
N ALA A 98 38.68 9.75 -69.50
CA ALA A 98 37.25 9.64 -69.23
C ALA A 98 36.74 8.21 -69.30
N PHE A 99 37.33 7.33 -70.07
CA PHE A 99 36.94 5.94 -70.16
C PHE A 99 37.37 5.14 -68.90
N GLU A 100 38.59 5.34 -68.44
CA GLU A 100 39.09 4.73 -67.19
C GLU A 100 38.31 5.21 -65.98
N LYS A 101 38.00 6.52 -65.93
CA LYS A 101 37.16 7.09 -64.84
C LYS A 101 35.78 6.42 -64.79
N ILE A 102 35.06 6.34 -65.91
CA ILE A 102 33.74 5.73 -65.98
C ILE A 102 33.79 4.25 -65.61
N GLN A 103 34.86 3.52 -66.01
CA GLN A 103 35.01 2.11 -65.68
C GLN A 103 35.23 1.91 -64.17
N GLN A 104 36.07 2.75 -63.55
CA GLN A 104 36.33 2.70 -62.09
C GLN A 104 35.06 3.07 -61.29
N GLU A 105 34.41 4.17 -61.67
CA GLU A 105 33.15 4.58 -61.04
C GLU A 105 32.07 3.49 -61.10
N THR A 106 31.86 2.87 -62.26
CA THR A 106 30.91 1.79 -62.46
C THR A 106 31.21 0.59 -61.57
N ALA A 107 32.54 0.28 -61.44
CA ALA A 107 32.94 -0.83 -60.57
C ALA A 107 32.71 -0.52 -59.08
N ILE A 108 33.00 0.71 -58.64
CA ILE A 108 32.75 1.19 -57.28
C ILE A 108 31.24 1.20 -57.02
N GLU A 109 30.44 1.80 -57.90
CA GLU A 109 28.96 1.87 -57.71
C GLU A 109 28.34 0.50 -57.59
N LYS A 110 28.73 -0.46 -58.43
CA LYS A 110 28.19 -1.80 -58.32
C LYS A 110 28.47 -2.45 -56.96
N ARG A 111 29.70 -2.31 -56.45
CA ARG A 111 30.07 -2.86 -55.13
C ARG A 111 29.34 -2.14 -53.98
N LEU A 112 29.22 -0.82 -54.02
CA LEU A 112 28.46 -0.06 -53.03
C LEU A 112 27.00 -0.45 -53.06
N GLN A 113 26.41 -0.67 -54.25
CA GLN A 113 25.03 -1.12 -54.38
C GLN A 113 24.82 -2.55 -53.79
N ASP A 114 25.78 -3.47 -53.97
CA ASP A 114 25.73 -4.79 -53.37
C ASP A 114 25.76 -4.73 -51.86
N ILE A 115 26.60 -3.87 -51.26
CA ILE A 115 26.63 -3.59 -49.83
C ILE A 115 25.30 -2.99 -49.32
N ASN A 116 24.80 -1.99 -50.04
CA ASN A 116 23.53 -1.32 -49.70
C ASN A 116 22.37 -2.32 -49.62
N ILE A 117 22.25 -3.21 -50.61
CA ILE A 117 21.21 -4.23 -50.65
C ILE A 117 21.33 -5.20 -49.48
N LEU A 118 22.56 -5.61 -49.15
CA LEU A 118 22.80 -6.54 -48.05
C LEU A 118 22.49 -5.97 -46.67
N GLN A 119 22.71 -4.69 -46.47
CA GLN A 119 22.57 -4.03 -45.18
C GLN A 119 21.25 -3.25 -45.03
N ASN A 120 20.48 -3.10 -46.11
CA ASN A 120 19.20 -2.40 -46.16
C ASN A 120 19.32 -0.90 -45.73
N PHE A 121 20.39 -0.22 -46.13
CA PHE A 121 20.51 1.22 -45.89
C PHE A 121 19.55 2.01 -46.78
N SER A 122 19.11 3.16 -46.30
CA SER A 122 18.36 4.11 -47.16
C SER A 122 19.29 4.76 -48.16
N ASP A 123 20.50 5.14 -47.72
CA ASP A 123 21.58 5.65 -48.54
C ASP A 123 22.90 5.05 -48.09
N PHE A 124 23.73 4.64 -49.04
CA PHE A 124 25.09 4.18 -48.79
C PHE A 124 25.98 4.53 -49.95
N GLY A 125 27.07 5.25 -49.67
CA GLY A 125 27.97 5.70 -50.72
C GLY A 125 29.18 6.47 -50.22
N ILE A 126 29.86 7.11 -51.19
CA ILE A 126 31.03 7.95 -50.95
C ILE A 126 30.71 9.32 -51.52
N VAL A 127 30.95 10.37 -50.75
CA VAL A 127 30.85 11.77 -51.18
C VAL A 127 32.24 12.35 -51.27
N TYR A 128 32.58 12.98 -52.40
CA TYR A 128 33.90 13.56 -52.66
C TYR A 128 33.89 15.09 -52.45
N ALA A 129 35.07 15.68 -52.32
CA ALA A 129 35.24 17.12 -52.05
C ALA A 129 34.75 18.06 -53.15
N ASP A 130 34.44 17.53 -54.33
CA ASP A 130 33.80 18.24 -55.44
C ASP A 130 32.25 18.10 -55.40
N ASP A 131 31.69 17.59 -54.31
CA ASP A 131 30.28 17.23 -54.12
C ASP A 131 29.77 16.14 -55.08
N SER A 132 30.63 15.50 -55.84
CA SER A 132 30.24 14.29 -56.54
C SER A 132 30.04 13.12 -55.59
N SER A 133 29.21 12.16 -55.95
CA SER A 133 28.92 10.99 -55.10
C SER A 133 28.84 9.72 -55.93
N LEU A 134 29.28 8.62 -55.35
CA LEU A 134 29.14 7.25 -55.86
C LEU A 134 28.34 6.42 -54.90
N GLY A 135 27.47 5.55 -55.41
CA GLY A 135 26.58 4.69 -54.63
C GLY A 135 25.13 5.19 -54.63
N SER A 136 24.34 4.67 -53.65
CA SER A 136 22.92 5.02 -53.55
C SER A 136 22.73 6.20 -52.60
N ILE A 137 23.15 7.40 -53.04
CA ILE A 137 22.90 8.64 -52.32
C ILE A 137 21.73 9.34 -53.00
N SER A 138 20.63 9.60 -52.28
CA SER A 138 19.46 10.17 -52.93
C SER A 138 19.68 11.60 -53.38
N ASN A 139 19.28 11.94 -54.62
CA ASN A 139 19.40 13.29 -55.18
C ASN A 139 18.69 14.34 -54.32
N THR A 140 17.67 13.97 -53.57
CA THR A 140 17.01 14.84 -52.58
C THR A 140 17.96 15.34 -51.49
N THR A 141 18.94 14.54 -51.13
CA THR A 141 19.96 14.93 -50.12
C THR A 141 20.89 16.02 -50.69
N LEU A 142 21.27 15.93 -51.97
CA LEU A 142 22.13 16.90 -52.62
C LEU A 142 21.46 18.28 -52.85
N GLU A 143 20.16 18.29 -53.11
CA GLU A 143 19.39 19.54 -53.31
C GLU A 143 19.18 20.34 -52.01
N LEU A 144 19.32 19.71 -50.85
CA LEU A 144 19.10 20.34 -49.53
C LEU A 144 20.31 21.15 -49.03
N PHE A 145 21.47 21.08 -49.68
CA PHE A 145 22.71 21.74 -49.24
C PHE A 145 23.23 22.78 -50.27
N PRO A 146 22.46 23.87 -50.56
CA PRO A 146 22.86 24.84 -51.58
C PRO A 146 24.08 25.68 -51.18
N ASP A 147 24.30 25.91 -49.90
CA ASP A 147 25.31 26.82 -49.37
C ASP A 147 26.51 26.03 -48.74
N GLY A 148 27.45 25.67 -49.56
CA GLY A 148 28.70 25.03 -49.08
C GLY A 148 28.90 23.57 -49.47
N GLY A 149 27.90 22.95 -50.06
CA GLY A 149 27.97 21.56 -50.55
C GLY A 149 27.74 20.46 -49.49
N LEU A 150 27.41 19.29 -49.99
CA LEU A 150 27.16 18.11 -49.15
C LEU A 150 28.41 17.65 -48.43
N TYR A 151 29.59 17.67 -49.11
CA TYR A 151 30.84 17.24 -48.48
C TYR A 151 31.19 18.04 -47.24
N ALA A 152 31.14 19.39 -47.32
CA ALA A 152 31.46 20.27 -46.22
C ALA A 152 30.49 20.08 -45.03
N TYR A 153 29.18 19.85 -45.32
CA TYR A 153 28.19 19.54 -44.32
C TYR A 153 28.50 18.22 -43.57
N LEU A 154 28.79 17.15 -44.32
CA LEU A 154 29.12 15.85 -43.73
C LEU A 154 30.44 15.88 -42.95
N GLU A 155 31.44 16.61 -43.46
CA GLU A 155 32.70 16.82 -42.77
C GLU A 155 32.55 17.49 -41.43
N GLY A 156 31.64 18.46 -41.31
CA GLY A 156 31.31 19.14 -40.05
C GLY A 156 30.71 18.23 -38.99
N HIS A 157 30.22 17.04 -39.37
CA HIS A 157 29.63 16.06 -38.45
C HIS A 157 30.64 14.94 -38.07
N ILE A 158 31.89 15.03 -38.49
CA ILE A 158 32.96 14.11 -38.03
C ILE A 158 33.41 14.61 -36.64
N THR A 159 32.83 14.05 -35.60
CA THR A 159 33.02 14.50 -34.19
C THR A 159 34.04 13.63 -33.43
N ASP A 160 34.24 12.37 -33.81
CA ASP A 160 35.25 11.51 -33.20
C ASP A 160 36.57 11.66 -34.01
N GLU A 161 37.43 12.57 -33.56
CA GLU A 161 38.75 12.83 -34.18
C GLU A 161 39.65 11.58 -34.24
N ARG A 162 39.50 10.61 -33.34
CA ARG A 162 40.35 9.40 -33.30
C ARG A 162 39.93 8.38 -34.35
N LYS A 163 38.63 8.26 -34.58
CA LYS A 163 38.06 7.36 -35.58
C LYS A 163 37.80 8.03 -36.91
N GLU A 164 37.93 9.35 -36.94
CA GLU A 164 37.53 10.20 -38.07
C GLU A 164 36.12 9.90 -38.57
N SER A 165 35.21 9.80 -37.63
CA SER A 165 33.80 9.43 -37.88
C SER A 165 32.82 10.23 -37.01
N GLY A 166 31.57 10.19 -37.37
CA GLY A 166 30.52 10.80 -36.58
C GLY A 166 29.17 10.18 -36.83
N TRP A 167 28.31 10.33 -35.83
CA TRP A 167 26.89 9.96 -35.86
C TRP A 167 26.05 11.21 -35.69
N PHE A 168 25.03 11.40 -36.53
CA PHE A 168 24.09 12.51 -36.35
C PHE A 168 22.69 12.19 -36.86
N PHE A 169 21.73 12.93 -36.38
CA PHE A 169 20.33 12.86 -36.77
C PHE A 169 19.94 14.19 -37.41
N ASP A 170 19.48 14.16 -38.66
CA ASP A 170 19.07 15.36 -39.40
C ASP A 170 17.55 15.35 -39.60
N TYR A 171 16.82 15.80 -38.60
CA TYR A 171 15.37 15.85 -38.62
C TYR A 171 14.85 17.00 -39.51
N GLU A 172 15.49 18.14 -39.47
CA GLU A 172 15.02 19.35 -40.19
C GLU A 172 15.07 19.20 -41.70
N ARG A 173 16.09 18.48 -42.22
CA ARG A 173 16.35 18.36 -43.66
C ARG A 173 15.89 17.03 -44.24
N CYS A 174 16.09 15.97 -43.57
CA CYS A 174 15.94 14.61 -44.07
C CYS A 174 14.94 13.74 -43.31
N TYR A 175 14.07 14.32 -42.49
CA TYR A 175 13.01 13.62 -41.75
C TYR A 175 13.38 12.21 -41.29
N ASP A 176 13.50 11.95 -40.01
CA ASP A 176 13.71 10.67 -39.39
C ASP A 176 14.94 9.84 -39.90
N ARG A 177 15.90 10.42 -40.57
CA ARG A 177 17.11 9.72 -41.02
C ARG A 177 18.27 9.93 -40.07
N LEU A 178 18.96 8.79 -39.76
CA LEU A 178 20.21 8.79 -39.05
C LEU A 178 21.35 8.60 -40.04
N TYR A 179 22.45 9.25 -39.77
CA TYR A 179 23.63 9.22 -40.57
C TYR A 179 24.85 8.75 -39.76
N TYR A 180 25.63 7.87 -40.37
CA TYR A 180 27.00 7.61 -40.00
C TYR A 180 27.92 8.10 -41.08
N VAL A 181 28.88 8.93 -40.71
CA VAL A 181 29.92 9.45 -41.63
C VAL A 181 31.29 9.02 -41.15
N LYS A 182 32.14 8.70 -42.12
CA LYS A 182 33.54 8.32 -41.84
C LYS A 182 34.44 8.84 -42.96
N ARG A 183 35.52 9.50 -42.56
CA ARG A 183 36.51 9.97 -43.52
C ARG A 183 37.23 8.74 -44.15
N LEU A 184 37.16 8.64 -45.48
CA LEU A 184 37.85 7.58 -46.22
C LEU A 184 39.29 7.99 -46.57
N ASN A 185 39.47 9.23 -47.06
CA ASN A 185 40.74 9.89 -47.34
C ASN A 185 40.56 11.41 -47.25
N GLU A 186 41.60 12.19 -47.65
CA GLU A 186 41.55 13.66 -47.58
C GLU A 186 40.42 14.33 -48.44
N HIS A 187 39.87 13.59 -49.43
CA HIS A 187 38.93 14.10 -50.40
C HIS A 187 37.60 13.32 -50.45
N ALA A 188 37.41 12.33 -49.56
CA ALA A 188 36.29 11.41 -49.62
C ALA A 188 35.74 11.05 -48.24
N ILE A 189 34.44 11.05 -48.11
CA ILE A 189 33.69 10.68 -46.91
C ILE A 189 32.70 9.56 -47.24
N ILE A 190 32.76 8.47 -46.50
CA ILE A 190 31.75 7.40 -46.51
C ILE A 190 30.51 7.86 -45.78
N VAL A 191 29.36 7.60 -46.36
CA VAL A 191 28.04 7.91 -45.77
C VAL A 191 27.20 6.63 -45.73
N ALA A 192 26.65 6.34 -44.57
CA ALA A 192 25.61 5.34 -44.40
C ALA A 192 24.39 6.00 -43.70
N ALA A 193 23.24 5.93 -44.34
CA ALA A 193 21.99 6.50 -43.80
C ALA A 193 20.94 5.41 -43.68
N PHE A 194 20.11 5.53 -42.65
CA PHE A 194 18.98 4.62 -42.41
C PHE A 194 17.86 5.36 -41.66
N TYR A 195 16.65 4.84 -41.73
CA TYR A 195 15.53 5.46 -41.04
C TYR A 195 15.53 5.12 -39.55
N SER A 196 15.13 6.04 -38.69
CA SER A 196 15.04 5.83 -37.24
C SER A 196 14.14 4.63 -36.87
N ARG A 197 13.11 4.37 -37.69
CA ARG A 197 12.23 3.19 -37.52
C ARG A 197 12.97 1.84 -37.64
N GLU A 198 14.12 1.78 -38.31
CA GLU A 198 14.94 0.56 -38.39
C GLU A 198 15.51 0.17 -37.03
N LEU A 199 15.64 1.15 -36.11
CA LEU A 199 16.06 0.91 -34.73
C LEU A 199 14.99 0.17 -33.92
N SER A 200 13.73 0.11 -34.38
CA SER A 200 12.64 -0.55 -33.67
C SER A 200 13.00 -1.99 -33.24
N GLN A 201 13.74 -2.72 -34.06
CA GLN A 201 14.20 -4.07 -33.76
C GLN A 201 15.12 -4.13 -32.52
N SER A 202 15.86 -3.06 -32.22
CA SER A 202 16.72 -2.98 -31.04
C SER A 202 15.93 -2.71 -29.75
N PHE A 203 14.70 -2.24 -29.90
CA PHE A 203 13.79 -1.89 -28.79
C PHE A 203 12.60 -2.86 -28.65
N THR A 204 12.41 -3.79 -29.59
CA THR A 204 11.37 -4.82 -29.55
C THR A 204 11.76 -5.92 -28.54
N ASP A 205 10.80 -6.52 -27.89
CA ASP A 205 10.84 -7.64 -26.95
C ASP A 205 10.76 -7.28 -25.45
N MET A 206 9.81 -6.37 -25.14
CA MET A 206 9.51 -6.08 -23.76
C MET A 206 8.04 -6.38 -23.41
N GLU A 207 7.65 -7.65 -23.53
CA GLU A 207 6.35 -8.10 -23.02
C GLU A 207 6.26 -8.04 -21.47
N ASP A 208 7.42 -7.94 -20.79
CA ASP A 208 7.48 -8.09 -19.33
C ASP A 208 7.24 -6.80 -18.53
N VAL A 209 7.24 -5.61 -19.16
CA VAL A 209 6.99 -4.33 -18.46
C VAL A 209 5.85 -3.57 -19.12
N PRO A 210 4.62 -3.75 -18.60
CA PRO A 210 3.45 -3.13 -19.21
C PRO A 210 3.53 -1.59 -19.23
N GLY A 211 3.28 -1.01 -20.42
CA GLY A 211 3.22 0.45 -20.61
C GLY A 211 4.58 1.14 -20.62
N MET A 212 5.70 0.40 -20.66
CA MET A 212 7.01 0.99 -20.83
C MET A 212 7.18 1.49 -22.27
N GLN A 213 7.77 2.68 -22.40
CA GLN A 213 8.14 3.30 -23.66
C GLN A 213 9.64 3.56 -23.67
N SER A 214 10.29 3.30 -24.81
CA SER A 214 11.72 3.49 -24.98
C SER A 214 12.00 4.58 -26.01
N TYR A 215 12.97 5.41 -25.69
CA TYR A 215 13.41 6.53 -26.51
C TYR A 215 14.91 6.47 -26.70
N LEU A 216 15.39 6.94 -27.85
CA LEU A 216 16.80 7.18 -28.11
C LEU A 216 17.01 8.68 -28.29
N VAL A 217 18.01 9.20 -27.61
CA VAL A 217 18.39 10.61 -27.62
C VAL A 217 19.85 10.71 -28.02
N ASP A 218 20.16 11.63 -28.94
CA ASP A 218 21.52 11.87 -29.39
C ASP A 218 22.33 12.76 -28.42
N SER A 219 23.58 13.01 -28.76
CA SER A 219 24.47 13.88 -27.98
C SER A 219 24.08 15.35 -27.95
N ALA A 220 23.17 15.77 -28.86
CA ALA A 220 22.58 17.11 -28.87
C ALA A 220 21.26 17.18 -28.10
N HIS A 221 20.88 16.11 -27.39
CA HIS A 221 19.63 15.96 -26.65
C HIS A 221 18.37 15.93 -27.54
N SER A 222 18.53 15.60 -28.84
CA SER A 222 17.39 15.43 -29.76
C SER A 222 16.87 14.00 -29.72
N ILE A 223 15.55 13.82 -29.71
CA ILE A 223 14.92 12.50 -29.72
C ILE A 223 15.04 11.92 -31.14
N VAL A 224 15.86 10.87 -31.25
CA VAL A 224 16.20 10.19 -32.48
C VAL A 224 15.27 9.03 -32.79
N TYR A 225 14.77 8.36 -31.75
CA TYR A 225 13.81 7.27 -31.86
C TYR A 225 12.76 7.38 -30.77
N ALA A 226 11.52 7.18 -31.18
CA ALA A 226 10.37 6.99 -30.31
C ALA A 226 9.37 6.06 -31.00
N GLU A 227 8.64 5.27 -30.24
CA GLU A 227 7.59 4.40 -30.76
C GLU A 227 6.47 5.24 -31.44
N SER A 228 6.15 6.40 -30.85
CA SER A 228 5.30 7.43 -31.46
C SER A 228 6.19 8.43 -32.20
N GLY A 229 6.05 8.51 -33.53
CA GLY A 229 6.81 9.46 -34.36
C GLY A 229 6.55 10.95 -34.11
N GLU A 230 5.58 11.30 -33.26
CA GLU A 230 5.15 12.67 -33.00
C GLU A 230 6.18 13.54 -32.27
N ILE A 231 7.13 12.93 -31.56
CA ILE A 231 8.13 13.62 -30.74
C ILE A 231 9.54 13.55 -31.31
N LEU A 232 9.72 12.94 -32.48
CA LEU A 232 11.02 12.88 -33.16
C LEU A 232 11.54 14.30 -33.44
N GLY A 233 12.83 14.51 -33.21
CA GLY A 233 13.52 15.78 -33.38
C GLY A 233 13.27 16.80 -32.27
N ARG A 234 12.41 16.49 -31.28
CA ARG A 234 12.24 17.38 -30.13
C ARG A 234 13.40 17.24 -29.15
N ASN A 235 13.67 18.32 -28.43
CA ASN A 235 14.64 18.26 -27.34
C ASN A 235 14.07 17.45 -26.16
N ALA A 236 14.85 16.48 -25.69
CA ALA A 236 14.47 15.61 -24.59
C ALA A 236 14.19 16.37 -23.28
N GLU A 237 14.92 17.49 -23.04
CA GLU A 237 14.71 18.34 -21.87
C GLU A 237 13.35 19.09 -21.91
N GLU A 238 12.81 19.34 -23.09
CA GLU A 238 11.48 19.95 -23.23
C GLU A 238 10.35 18.93 -22.98
N VAL A 239 10.62 17.66 -23.26
CA VAL A 239 9.67 16.56 -23.04
C VAL A 239 9.69 16.10 -21.59
N TRP A 240 10.87 16.04 -20.98
CA TRP A 240 11.08 15.65 -19.59
C TRP A 240 11.81 16.76 -18.83
N ASN A 241 11.06 17.69 -18.22
CA ASN A 241 11.56 18.90 -17.54
C ASN A 241 12.59 18.68 -16.44
N ASP A 242 12.83 17.45 -16.01
CA ASP A 242 13.70 17.09 -14.88
C ASP A 242 14.61 15.90 -15.21
N LEU A 243 15.11 15.77 -16.44
CA LEU A 243 16.18 14.80 -16.71
C LEU A 243 17.43 15.25 -15.96
N PRO A 244 17.91 14.51 -14.95
CA PRO A 244 19.05 14.95 -14.19
C PRO A 244 20.34 14.86 -15.00
N ASP A 245 21.18 15.86 -14.84
CA ASP A 245 22.55 15.84 -15.30
C ASP A 245 23.33 14.71 -14.65
N GLY A 246 23.70 13.71 -15.42
CA GLY A 246 24.62 12.65 -14.99
C GLY A 246 23.98 11.32 -14.63
N TYR A 247 24.80 10.30 -14.75
CA TYR A 247 24.54 8.87 -14.60
C TYR A 247 23.92 8.46 -13.26
N SER A 248 22.63 8.49 -13.15
CA SER A 248 21.94 7.85 -12.05
C SER A 248 20.97 6.81 -12.61
N ASN A 249 20.89 5.66 -11.96
CA ASN A 249 20.30 4.46 -12.52
C ASN A 249 18.77 4.50 -12.69
N TYR A 250 18.04 5.38 -12.03
CA TYR A 250 16.61 5.63 -12.27
C TYR A 250 16.12 6.86 -11.50
N TRP A 251 15.01 7.46 -11.98
CA TRP A 251 14.31 8.56 -11.31
C TRP A 251 12.81 8.34 -11.32
N ILE A 252 12.10 9.00 -10.40
CA ILE A 252 10.65 9.13 -10.43
C ILE A 252 10.36 10.58 -10.78
N ILE A 253 9.86 10.82 -11.99
CA ILE A 253 9.48 12.15 -12.45
C ILE A 253 8.03 12.41 -12.10
N GLY A 254 7.76 13.47 -11.32
CA GLY A 254 6.41 13.95 -11.02
C GLY A 254 5.55 12.96 -10.23
N ASP A 255 6.12 12.03 -9.46
CA ASP A 255 5.43 10.96 -8.71
C ASP A 255 4.54 10.04 -9.58
N LYS A 256 4.76 10.01 -10.89
CA LYS A 256 3.90 9.26 -11.83
C LYS A 256 4.65 8.34 -12.78
N GLU A 257 5.91 8.59 -13.04
CA GLU A 257 6.68 7.86 -14.04
C GLU A 257 8.03 7.42 -13.48
N VAL A 258 8.39 6.18 -13.77
CA VAL A 258 9.72 5.63 -13.50
C VAL A 258 10.54 5.80 -14.77
N VAL A 259 11.64 6.53 -14.68
CA VAL A 259 12.55 6.79 -15.80
C VAL A 259 13.89 6.13 -15.52
N VAL A 260 14.40 5.39 -16.51
CA VAL A 260 15.73 4.78 -16.49
C VAL A 260 16.49 5.27 -17.68
N VAL A 261 17.69 5.77 -17.48
CA VAL A 261 18.57 6.26 -18.54
C VAL A 261 19.84 5.43 -18.58
N GLY A 262 20.28 5.10 -19.79
CA GLY A 262 21.56 4.42 -20.00
C GLY A 262 22.25 4.95 -21.25
N THR A 263 23.58 4.90 -21.30
CA THR A 263 24.38 5.51 -22.36
C THR A 263 24.97 4.44 -23.29
N CYS A 264 24.89 4.70 -24.58
CA CYS A 264 25.47 3.92 -25.66
C CYS A 264 26.96 4.27 -25.88
N LYS A 265 27.67 3.48 -26.72
CA LYS A 265 29.09 3.69 -27.03
C LYS A 265 29.37 4.98 -27.80
N ASN A 266 28.39 5.53 -28.50
CA ASN A 266 28.44 6.77 -29.26
C ASN A 266 27.94 7.98 -28.49
N ASP A 267 27.88 7.90 -27.14
CA ASP A 267 27.35 8.93 -26.22
C ASP A 267 25.85 9.22 -26.36
N TRP A 268 25.12 8.45 -27.15
CA TRP A 268 23.68 8.52 -27.20
C TRP A 268 23.05 7.87 -25.96
N GLN A 269 21.86 8.31 -25.58
CA GLN A 269 21.18 7.85 -24.40
C GLN A 269 19.90 7.10 -24.74
N VAL A 270 19.71 5.93 -24.12
CA VAL A 270 18.44 5.22 -24.12
C VAL A 270 17.68 5.63 -22.87
N ILE A 271 16.47 6.15 -23.04
CA ILE A 271 15.56 6.58 -21.97
C ILE A 271 14.34 5.65 -21.98
N CYS A 272 14.16 4.91 -20.91
CA CYS A 272 12.99 4.06 -20.71
C CYS A 272 12.06 4.71 -19.68
N VAL A 273 10.81 4.93 -20.06
CA VAL A 273 9.78 5.56 -19.24
C VAL A 273 8.63 4.58 -19.03
N ALA A 274 8.23 4.38 -17.77
CA ALA A 274 7.11 3.51 -17.45
C ALA A 274 6.20 4.15 -16.40
N PRO A 275 4.85 4.16 -16.59
CA PRO A 275 3.91 4.79 -15.68
C PRO A 275 3.79 4.01 -14.36
N GLU A 276 3.97 4.70 -13.22
CA GLU A 276 3.94 4.09 -11.88
C GLU A 276 2.62 3.36 -11.59
N ASN A 277 1.50 3.92 -12.02
CA ASN A 277 0.17 3.34 -11.79
C ASN A 277 -0.04 1.99 -12.50
N VAL A 278 0.62 1.76 -13.64
CA VAL A 278 0.55 0.48 -14.37
C VAL A 278 1.50 -0.53 -13.74
N LEU A 279 2.72 -0.11 -13.43
CA LEU A 279 3.76 -0.96 -12.82
C LEU A 279 3.33 -1.52 -11.46
N PHE A 280 2.61 -0.74 -10.66
CA PHE A 280 2.23 -1.13 -9.30
C PHE A 280 0.73 -1.43 -9.13
N ALA A 281 -0.01 -1.61 -10.23
CA ALA A 281 -1.44 -1.92 -10.20
C ALA A 281 -1.75 -3.19 -9.40
N GLU A 282 -0.99 -4.25 -9.60
CA GLU A 282 -1.14 -5.52 -8.87
C GLU A 282 -0.86 -5.37 -7.37
N GLN A 283 0.13 -4.57 -7.01
CA GLN A 283 0.46 -4.31 -5.62
C GLN A 283 -0.65 -3.55 -4.89
N LEU A 284 -1.31 -2.58 -5.56
CA LEU A 284 -2.48 -1.90 -5.02
C LEU A 284 -3.61 -2.90 -4.73
N GLY A 285 -3.78 -3.93 -5.56
CA GLY A 285 -4.71 -5.04 -5.35
C GLY A 285 -4.40 -5.82 -4.07
N ILE A 286 -3.15 -6.22 -3.87
CA ILE A 286 -2.69 -6.96 -2.67
C ILE A 286 -2.89 -6.12 -1.41
N THR A 287 -2.54 -4.84 -1.46
CA THR A 287 -2.72 -3.93 -0.31
C THR A 287 -4.19 -3.74 0.05
N ARG A 288 -5.07 -3.55 -0.94
CA ARG A 288 -6.53 -3.47 -0.73
C ARG A 288 -7.07 -4.76 -0.12
N PHE A 289 -6.65 -5.91 -0.62
CA PHE A 289 -7.04 -7.21 -0.07
C PHE A 289 -6.62 -7.37 1.40
N ALA A 290 -5.38 -7.02 1.74
CA ALA A 290 -4.88 -7.07 3.11
C ALA A 290 -5.70 -6.17 4.06
N ILE A 291 -6.07 -4.96 3.63
CA ILE A 291 -6.92 -4.04 4.39
C ILE A 291 -8.32 -4.63 4.60
N ILE A 292 -8.93 -5.22 3.56
CA ILE A 292 -10.25 -5.85 3.66
C ILE A 292 -10.22 -6.99 4.68
N VAL A 293 -9.23 -7.87 4.60
CA VAL A 293 -9.07 -8.99 5.55
C VAL A 293 -8.91 -8.47 6.98
N TYR A 294 -8.14 -7.41 7.18
CA TYR A 294 -7.96 -6.80 8.49
C TYR A 294 -9.27 -6.21 9.05
N ILE A 295 -10.07 -5.52 8.20
CA ILE A 295 -11.38 -4.99 8.58
C ILE A 295 -12.34 -6.13 8.98
N ILE A 296 -12.38 -7.22 8.20
CA ILE A 296 -13.21 -8.39 8.53
C ILE A 296 -12.80 -8.95 9.90
N MET A 297 -11.51 -9.06 10.16
CA MET A 297 -11.01 -9.56 11.44
C MET A 297 -11.39 -8.65 12.62
N LEU A 298 -11.37 -7.32 12.43
CA LEU A 298 -11.85 -6.37 13.43
C LEU A 298 -13.35 -6.55 13.71
N VAL A 299 -14.17 -6.72 12.70
CA VAL A 299 -15.63 -6.95 12.85
C VAL A 299 -15.88 -8.26 13.61
N VAL A 300 -15.17 -9.33 13.29
CA VAL A 300 -15.27 -10.62 14.00
C VAL A 300 -14.86 -10.47 15.46
N ALA A 301 -13.78 -9.76 15.75
CA ALA A 301 -13.32 -9.52 17.13
C ALA A 301 -14.35 -8.70 17.93
N MET A 302 -14.93 -7.65 17.33
CA MET A 302 -15.97 -6.84 17.98
C MET A 302 -17.26 -7.63 18.24
N THR A 303 -17.70 -8.44 17.29
CA THR A 303 -18.89 -9.30 17.48
C THR A 303 -18.67 -10.35 18.57
N ALA A 304 -17.49 -10.99 18.60
CA ALA A 304 -17.13 -11.92 19.65
C ALA A 304 -17.10 -11.26 21.03
N ALA A 305 -16.54 -10.06 21.16
CA ALA A 305 -16.55 -9.27 22.39
C ALA A 305 -17.97 -8.92 22.82
N GLY A 306 -18.86 -8.52 21.89
CA GLY A 306 -20.26 -8.23 22.15
C GLY A 306 -21.04 -9.45 22.66
N ILE A 307 -20.83 -10.61 22.06
CA ILE A 307 -21.45 -11.88 22.49
C ILE A 307 -20.98 -12.24 23.92
N LEU A 308 -19.69 -12.15 24.21
CA LEU A 308 -19.15 -12.40 25.55
C LEU A 308 -19.74 -11.44 26.58
N TYR A 309 -19.85 -10.15 26.23
CA TYR A 309 -20.47 -9.15 27.10
C TYR A 309 -21.93 -9.49 27.40
N SER A 310 -22.72 -9.83 26.40
CA SER A 310 -24.14 -10.18 26.56
C SER A 310 -24.33 -11.40 27.44
N GLN A 311 -23.48 -12.43 27.29
CA GLN A 311 -23.53 -13.63 28.13
C GLN A 311 -23.22 -13.34 29.62
N VAL A 312 -22.26 -12.44 29.90
CA VAL A 312 -21.96 -12.02 31.27
C VAL A 312 -23.14 -11.25 31.87
N ALA A 313 -23.70 -10.31 31.13
CA ALA A 313 -24.83 -9.50 31.59
C ALA A 313 -26.10 -10.34 31.91
N VAL A 314 -26.41 -11.31 31.05
CA VAL A 314 -27.57 -12.22 31.30
C VAL A 314 -27.34 -13.06 32.54
N LYS A 315 -26.14 -13.62 32.75
CA LYS A 315 -25.82 -14.40 33.94
C LYS A 315 -25.93 -13.57 35.22
N ASP A 316 -25.49 -12.33 35.22
CA ASP A 316 -25.61 -11.43 36.38
C ASP A 316 -27.08 -11.13 36.71
N GLY A 317 -27.94 -10.95 35.70
CA GLY A 317 -29.36 -10.78 35.89
C GLY A 317 -30.06 -11.99 36.50
N VAL A 318 -29.74 -13.20 36.00
CA VAL A 318 -30.31 -14.45 36.54
C VAL A 318 -29.84 -14.69 37.97
N LEU A 319 -28.56 -14.45 38.28
CA LEU A 319 -28.07 -14.60 39.65
C LEU A 319 -28.71 -13.62 40.64
N SER A 320 -28.99 -12.39 40.26
CA SER A 320 -29.68 -11.42 41.12
C SER A 320 -31.11 -11.85 41.42
N GLN A 321 -31.83 -12.40 40.44
CA GLN A 321 -33.19 -12.96 40.67
C GLN A 321 -33.19 -14.20 41.57
N ILE A 322 -32.22 -15.11 41.40
CA ILE A 322 -32.07 -16.29 42.24
C ILE A 322 -31.79 -15.85 43.69
N ARG A 323 -30.94 -14.86 43.91
CA ARG A 323 -30.65 -14.32 45.23
C ARG A 323 -31.90 -13.68 45.87
N GLN A 324 -32.59 -12.84 45.12
CA GLN A 324 -33.82 -12.23 45.67
C GLN A 324 -34.82 -13.28 46.12
N LYS A 325 -34.98 -14.38 45.37
CA LYS A 325 -35.86 -15.49 45.75
C LYS A 325 -35.32 -16.29 46.92
N ALA A 326 -33.99 -16.39 47.07
CA ALA A 326 -33.36 -17.13 48.14
C ALA A 326 -33.31 -16.36 49.45
N ASP A 327 -33.21 -15.03 49.42
CA ASP A 327 -33.00 -14.19 50.59
C ASP A 327 -34.28 -13.59 51.17
N TYR A 328 -35.34 -13.44 50.38
CA TYR A 328 -36.56 -12.80 50.78
C TYR A 328 -37.76 -13.74 50.79
N ASP A 329 -38.71 -13.50 51.70
CA ASP A 329 -40.03 -14.11 51.67
C ASP A 329 -40.82 -13.60 50.47
N GLN A 330 -41.38 -14.51 49.66
CA GLN A 330 -42.01 -14.18 48.41
C GLN A 330 -43.37 -13.43 48.56
N LEU A 331 -44.05 -13.62 49.70
CA LEU A 331 -45.31 -12.95 49.97
C LEU A 331 -45.10 -11.53 50.47
N THR A 332 -44.23 -11.37 51.46
CA THR A 332 -44.13 -10.12 52.23
C THR A 332 -42.94 -9.26 51.83
N ASN A 333 -42.01 -9.79 51.04
CA ASN A 333 -40.79 -9.11 50.58
C ASN A 333 -39.91 -8.53 51.71
N VAL A 334 -39.94 -9.20 52.89
CA VAL A 334 -38.96 -9.06 53.96
C VAL A 334 -37.98 -10.25 53.89
N LEU A 335 -36.91 -10.24 54.69
CA LEU A 335 -36.00 -11.36 54.74
C LEU A 335 -36.74 -12.65 55.15
N ASN A 336 -36.38 -13.76 54.51
CA ASN A 336 -36.82 -15.05 54.99
C ASN A 336 -36.07 -15.43 56.28
N LYS A 337 -36.52 -16.46 56.97
CA LYS A 337 -36.00 -16.93 58.24
C LYS A 337 -34.47 -17.13 58.24
N GLN A 338 -33.95 -17.72 57.18
CA GLN A 338 -32.50 -18.02 57.09
C GLN A 338 -31.70 -16.73 56.88
N SER A 339 -32.10 -15.92 55.94
CA SER A 339 -31.36 -14.68 55.60
C SER A 339 -31.46 -13.65 56.74
N PHE A 340 -32.58 -13.61 57.48
CA PHE A 340 -32.68 -12.79 58.66
C PHE A 340 -31.67 -13.22 59.72
N ARG A 341 -31.58 -14.50 60.04
CA ARG A 341 -30.60 -15.04 61.02
C ARG A 341 -29.17 -14.74 60.59
N ASP A 342 -28.80 -15.07 59.37
CA ASP A 342 -27.45 -14.87 58.85
C ASP A 342 -27.04 -13.38 58.89
N LEU A 343 -27.98 -12.47 58.57
CA LEU A 343 -27.72 -11.04 58.64
C LEU A 343 -27.60 -10.51 60.05
N VAL A 344 -28.46 -10.96 60.98
CA VAL A 344 -28.40 -10.59 62.40
C VAL A 344 -27.11 -11.13 63.04
N ASP A 345 -26.74 -12.38 62.79
CA ASP A 345 -25.49 -12.98 63.29
C ASP A 345 -24.28 -12.19 62.78
N THR A 346 -24.29 -11.79 61.51
CA THR A 346 -23.24 -10.95 60.91
C THR A 346 -23.17 -9.58 61.58
N LYS A 347 -24.31 -8.94 61.83
CA LYS A 347 -24.37 -7.64 62.50
C LYS A 347 -23.87 -7.72 63.93
N LEU A 348 -24.26 -8.76 64.70
CA LEU A 348 -23.80 -8.99 66.05
C LEU A 348 -22.27 -9.29 66.13
N ALA A 349 -21.75 -10.04 65.18
CA ALA A 349 -20.31 -10.33 65.11
C ALA A 349 -19.43 -9.12 64.81
N HIS A 350 -19.98 -8.09 64.20
CA HIS A 350 -19.29 -6.83 63.84
C HIS A 350 -19.73 -5.64 64.73
N ALA A 351 -20.50 -5.88 65.76
CA ALA A 351 -20.97 -4.83 66.65
C ALA A 351 -19.81 -4.25 67.48
N GLY A 352 -19.68 -2.93 67.57
CA GLY A 352 -18.71 -2.26 68.39
C GLY A 352 -19.06 -2.33 69.90
N GLU A 353 -18.05 -2.13 70.74
CA GLU A 353 -18.31 -1.96 72.17
C GLU A 353 -19.24 -0.77 72.44
N GLY A 354 -20.38 -1.05 73.10
CA GLY A 354 -21.38 -0.02 73.41
C GLY A 354 -22.65 -0.02 72.53
N THR A 355 -22.68 -0.80 71.46
CA THR A 355 -23.90 -0.96 70.63
C THR A 355 -24.86 -1.89 71.34
N LYS A 356 -26.10 -1.43 71.56
CA LYS A 356 -27.18 -2.27 72.07
C LYS A 356 -28.05 -2.80 70.93
N HIS A 357 -28.70 -3.90 71.16
CA HIS A 357 -29.46 -4.64 70.16
C HIS A 357 -30.82 -5.03 70.73
N ILE A 358 -31.89 -4.75 69.99
CA ILE A 358 -33.22 -5.27 70.28
C ILE A 358 -33.56 -6.35 69.26
N CYS A 359 -33.99 -7.48 69.71
CA CYS A 359 -34.56 -8.53 68.88
C CYS A 359 -35.99 -8.81 69.37
N MET A 360 -36.94 -8.67 68.52
CA MET A 360 -38.37 -8.88 68.83
C MET A 360 -38.92 -10.00 67.96
N MET A 361 -39.71 -10.88 68.56
CA MET A 361 -40.59 -11.80 67.84
C MET A 361 -42.01 -11.27 67.90
N LEU A 362 -42.65 -11.21 66.76
CA LEU A 362 -44.00 -10.71 66.57
C LEU A 362 -44.85 -11.81 65.99
N ASP A 363 -45.96 -12.11 66.62
CA ASP A 363 -46.99 -13.06 66.18
C ASP A 363 -48.33 -12.34 65.98
N MET A 364 -49.09 -12.71 64.95
CA MET A 364 -50.35 -12.04 64.66
C MET A 364 -51.49 -12.71 65.40
N ASP A 365 -52.01 -12.06 66.42
CA ASP A 365 -53.15 -12.55 67.18
C ASP A 365 -54.33 -12.93 66.31
N ASN A 366 -54.84 -14.14 66.46
CA ASN A 366 -56.01 -14.63 65.72
C ASN A 366 -55.92 -14.64 64.21
N PHE A 367 -54.68 -14.68 63.61
CA PHE A 367 -54.49 -14.68 62.15
C PHE A 367 -55.23 -15.81 61.43
N LYS A 368 -55.34 -17.00 62.12
CA LYS A 368 -56.16 -18.10 61.64
C LYS A 368 -57.58 -17.73 61.41
N LEU A 369 -58.18 -16.97 62.37
CA LEU A 369 -59.57 -16.52 62.28
C LEU A 369 -59.78 -15.54 61.07
N VAL A 370 -58.76 -14.75 60.78
CA VAL A 370 -58.77 -13.87 59.59
C VAL A 370 -58.85 -14.70 58.32
N ASN A 371 -58.03 -15.76 58.26
CA ASN A 371 -58.03 -16.66 57.08
C ASN A 371 -59.32 -17.45 56.94
N ASP A 372 -59.85 -17.95 58.08
CA ASP A 372 -61.08 -18.72 58.06
C ASP A 372 -62.35 -17.89 57.78
N THR A 373 -62.31 -16.61 58.13
CA THR A 373 -63.45 -15.68 57.89
C THR A 373 -63.45 -15.00 56.57
N TYR A 374 -62.28 -14.53 56.10
CA TYR A 374 -62.14 -13.69 54.94
C TYR A 374 -61.38 -14.34 53.79
N GLY A 375 -60.85 -15.55 54.02
CA GLY A 375 -60.06 -16.31 53.02
C GLY A 375 -58.62 -15.95 53.04
N HIS A 376 -57.75 -16.90 52.53
CA HIS A 376 -56.28 -16.80 52.50
C HIS A 376 -55.78 -15.56 51.67
N GLN A 377 -56.52 -15.11 50.66
CA GLN A 377 -56.14 -13.91 49.91
C GLN A 377 -56.18 -12.62 50.71
N GLU A 378 -57.16 -12.49 51.63
CA GLU A 378 -57.26 -11.34 52.54
C GLU A 378 -56.21 -11.48 53.67
N GLY A 379 -55.92 -12.68 54.15
CA GLY A 379 -54.80 -12.93 55.06
C GLY A 379 -53.41 -12.57 54.47
N ASP A 380 -53.20 -12.88 53.21
CA ASP A 380 -51.98 -12.48 52.48
C ASP A 380 -51.85 -10.94 52.36
N LYS A 381 -52.97 -10.23 52.12
CA LYS A 381 -52.98 -8.77 52.12
C LYS A 381 -52.72 -8.19 53.52
N PHE A 382 -53.26 -8.83 54.56
CA PHE A 382 -53.00 -8.44 55.92
C PHE A 382 -51.56 -8.53 56.30
N LEU A 383 -50.88 -9.67 55.99
CA LEU A 383 -49.44 -9.83 56.18
C LEU A 383 -48.58 -8.81 55.45
N LYS A 384 -48.90 -8.52 54.19
CA LYS A 384 -48.22 -7.47 53.44
C LYS A 384 -48.37 -6.08 54.06
N LYS A 385 -49.60 -5.75 54.54
CA LYS A 385 -49.89 -4.48 55.18
C LYS A 385 -49.18 -4.35 56.53
N SER A 386 -49.11 -5.43 57.31
CA SER A 386 -48.36 -5.47 58.56
C SER A 386 -46.91 -5.14 58.40
N VAL A 387 -46.25 -5.65 57.34
CA VAL A 387 -44.85 -5.30 57.03
C VAL A 387 -44.70 -3.79 56.72
N VAL A 388 -45.64 -3.19 56.02
CA VAL A 388 -45.62 -1.74 55.78
C VAL A 388 -45.68 -0.98 57.10
N ILE A 389 -46.61 -1.37 57.99
CA ILE A 389 -46.72 -0.78 59.34
C ILE A 389 -45.44 -0.95 60.12
N PHE A 390 -44.83 -2.16 60.11
CA PHE A 390 -43.55 -2.41 60.82
C PHE A 390 -42.47 -1.49 60.33
N ARG A 391 -42.33 -1.30 58.99
CA ARG A 391 -41.33 -0.41 58.42
C ARG A 391 -41.54 1.07 58.76
N GLU A 392 -42.80 1.51 58.75
CA GLU A 392 -43.19 2.88 59.13
C GLU A 392 -42.94 3.15 60.60
N THR A 393 -43.20 2.15 61.46
CA THR A 393 -43.11 2.27 62.91
C THR A 393 -41.71 2.16 63.45
N LEU A 394 -40.93 1.21 62.91
CA LEU A 394 -39.65 0.85 63.46
C LEU A 394 -38.45 1.53 62.76
N GLY A 395 -38.78 2.28 61.72
CA GLY A 395 -37.78 3.06 60.97
C GLY A 395 -36.88 2.24 60.02
N THR A 396 -35.97 2.94 59.34
CA THR A 396 -35.14 2.36 58.29
C THR A 396 -34.00 1.50 58.78
N GLN A 397 -33.70 1.57 60.09
CA GLN A 397 -32.62 0.76 60.70
C GLN A 397 -33.08 -0.65 61.10
N ALA A 398 -34.41 -0.88 61.18
CA ALA A 398 -34.99 -2.15 61.54
C ALA A 398 -34.82 -3.19 60.43
N ILE A 399 -34.24 -4.31 60.75
CA ILE A 399 -34.16 -5.50 59.90
C ILE A 399 -35.36 -6.38 60.25
N ILE A 400 -36.21 -6.64 59.25
CA ILE A 400 -37.43 -7.40 59.39
C ILE A 400 -37.28 -8.72 58.62
N GLY A 401 -37.63 -9.81 59.26
CA GLY A 401 -37.70 -11.15 58.67
C GLY A 401 -39.00 -11.88 59.00
N ARG A 402 -39.48 -12.71 58.07
CA ARG A 402 -40.63 -13.60 58.31
C ARG A 402 -40.13 -14.95 58.72
N MET A 403 -40.54 -15.43 59.85
CA MET A 403 -40.07 -16.71 60.45
C MET A 403 -40.88 -17.89 59.94
N GLY A 404 -42.13 -17.69 59.59
CA GLY A 404 -43.08 -18.68 59.07
C GLY A 404 -44.53 -18.28 59.39
N GLY A 405 -45.48 -18.63 58.54
CA GLY A 405 -46.88 -18.31 58.78
C GLY A 405 -47.13 -16.80 59.00
N ASP A 406 -47.54 -16.44 60.21
CA ASP A 406 -47.84 -15.11 60.72
C ASP A 406 -46.74 -14.54 61.65
N GLU A 407 -45.66 -15.27 61.81
CA GLU A 407 -44.55 -14.91 62.70
C GLU A 407 -43.52 -14.04 61.97
N PHE A 408 -43.15 -12.91 62.58
CA PHE A 408 -42.12 -11.99 62.14
C PHE A 408 -41.05 -11.83 63.23
N ALA A 409 -39.83 -11.57 62.79
CA ALA A 409 -38.74 -11.16 63.66
C ALA A 409 -38.20 -9.81 63.22
N VAL A 410 -37.92 -8.96 64.19
CA VAL A 410 -37.35 -7.65 64.00
C VAL A 410 -36.07 -7.52 64.80
N TYR A 411 -35.04 -6.97 64.17
CA TYR A 411 -33.77 -6.65 64.79
C TYR A 411 -33.42 -5.21 64.57
N ILE A 412 -33.07 -4.45 65.64
CA ILE A 412 -32.71 -3.03 65.60
C ILE A 412 -31.39 -2.86 66.38
N PRO A 413 -30.30 -2.42 65.73
CA PRO A 413 -29.14 -1.93 66.47
C PRO A 413 -29.35 -0.48 66.83
N PHE A 414 -28.93 -0.05 68.03
CA PHE A 414 -29.03 1.33 68.48
C PHE A 414 -27.93 1.71 69.47
N GLU A 415 -27.56 2.97 69.53
CA GLU A 415 -26.64 3.48 70.56
C GLU A 415 -27.39 3.76 71.85
N HIS A 416 -26.65 3.81 72.98
CA HIS A 416 -27.24 3.85 74.33
C HIS A 416 -28.18 5.03 74.59
N GLU A 417 -27.96 6.16 73.85
CA GLU A 417 -28.79 7.39 74.01
C GLU A 417 -30.19 7.27 73.42
N GLU A 418 -30.43 6.36 72.51
CA GLU A 418 -31.70 6.15 71.79
C GLU A 418 -32.64 5.14 72.50
N GLU A 419 -32.16 4.46 73.53
CA GLU A 419 -32.93 3.39 74.21
C GLU A 419 -34.25 3.84 74.75
N THR A 420 -34.35 5.02 75.33
CA THR A 420 -35.54 5.57 75.93
C THR A 420 -36.61 5.90 74.87
N VAL A 421 -36.20 6.42 73.77
CA VAL A 421 -37.11 6.81 72.66
C VAL A 421 -37.74 5.55 72.03
N ILE A 422 -36.97 4.52 71.83
CA ILE A 422 -37.42 3.26 71.21
C ILE A 422 -38.35 2.52 72.14
N ARG A 423 -38.06 2.47 73.44
CA ARG A 423 -38.94 1.84 74.45
C ARG A 423 -40.28 2.55 74.53
N GLU A 424 -40.28 3.87 74.58
CA GLU A 424 -41.51 4.66 74.61
C GLU A 424 -42.37 4.48 73.35
N GLU A 425 -41.73 4.36 72.17
CA GLU A 425 -42.44 4.17 70.91
C GLU A 425 -43.02 2.75 70.75
N VAL A 426 -42.35 1.73 71.28
CA VAL A 426 -42.83 0.34 71.32
C VAL A 426 -43.95 0.19 72.33
N ASP A 427 -43.83 0.82 73.51
CA ASP A 427 -44.89 0.75 74.56
C ASP A 427 -46.14 1.59 74.19
N ARG A 428 -45.97 2.64 73.43
CA ARG A 428 -47.11 3.50 72.94
C ARG A 428 -47.98 2.79 71.90
N ARG A 429 -47.48 1.74 71.29
CA ARG A 429 -48.12 1.02 70.16
C ARG A 429 -48.49 -0.45 70.50
N ARG A 430 -48.34 -0.85 71.77
CA ARG A 430 -48.98 -2.00 72.37
C ARG A 430 -50.44 -1.73 72.76
#